data_87b903d743c21da8ac241fd041ee59d8
#
_entry.id   87b903d743c21da8ac241fd041ee59d8
#
_cell.length_a   1.000
_cell.length_b   1.000
_cell.length_c   1.000
_cell.angle_alpha   90.00
_cell.angle_beta   90.00
_cell.angle_gamma   90.00
#
_symmetry.space_group_name_H-M   'P 1'
#
loop_
_entity.id
_entity.type
_entity.pdbx_description
1 polymer ?
#
loop_
_entity_poly.entity_id
_entity_poly.type
_entity_poly.pdbx_seq_one_letter_code
_entity_poly.pdbx_strand_id
1 'polypeptide(L)'
;FGSAADALFGCAIAVYIIILGLKLVRESSDTLLGEAPDGALVSDIASSISSYEGVLGVHDLVVHSYGTGALYATVHVEVDSDEDVLLTHDRIDNIEADFLENRGIHLVIHMDPVCLSDAQTNEMRITAGKIVAELAKKSGSEITMHDFRMVQGPTHSNLIFDVAVGLDCKLS
;
A
#
# COMPACT_ATOMS: atom_id res chain seq x y z
N PHE A 1 -36.98 -48.96 8.45
CA PHE A 1 -35.62 -48.45 8.72
C PHE A 1 -35.01 -47.78 7.46
N GLY A 2 -35.36 -48.16 6.23
CA GLY A 2 -34.79 -47.62 4.99
C GLY A 2 -35.09 -46.13 4.74
N SER A 3 -36.34 -45.70 4.96
CA SER A 3 -36.77 -44.32 4.64
C SER A 3 -36.14 -43.23 5.54
N ALA A 4 -35.90 -43.54 6.82
CA ALA A 4 -35.25 -42.59 7.73
C ALA A 4 -33.75 -42.43 7.44
N ALA A 5 -33.09 -43.53 7.08
CA ALA A 5 -31.67 -43.47 6.67
C ALA A 5 -31.51 -42.72 5.34
N ASP A 6 -32.38 -42.95 4.38
CA ASP A 6 -32.39 -42.25 3.08
C ASP A 6 -32.61 -40.74 3.26
N ALA A 7 -33.57 -40.34 4.09
CA ALA A 7 -33.81 -38.94 4.43
C ALA A 7 -32.59 -38.29 5.11
N LEU A 8 -31.92 -39.01 6.03
CA LEU A 8 -30.70 -38.50 6.69
C LEU A 8 -29.56 -38.29 5.72
N PHE A 9 -29.29 -39.24 4.82
CA PHE A 9 -28.28 -39.12 3.77
C PHE A 9 -28.61 -37.99 2.80
N GLY A 10 -29.90 -37.87 2.42
CA GLY A 10 -30.34 -36.77 1.54
C GLY A 10 -30.12 -35.40 2.19
N CYS A 11 -30.43 -35.24 3.48
CA CYS A 11 -30.13 -33.99 4.22
C CYS A 11 -28.63 -33.74 4.31
N ALA A 12 -27.80 -34.74 4.59
CA ALA A 12 -26.35 -34.58 4.67
C ALA A 12 -25.76 -34.14 3.32
N ILE A 13 -26.20 -34.73 2.22
CA ILE A 13 -25.78 -34.34 0.86
C ILE A 13 -26.23 -32.90 0.53
N ALA A 14 -27.47 -32.55 0.88
CA ALA A 14 -27.97 -31.20 0.64
C ALA A 14 -27.17 -30.14 1.42
N VAL A 15 -26.86 -30.38 2.68
CA VAL A 15 -26.00 -29.50 3.49
C VAL A 15 -24.60 -29.39 2.87
N TYR A 16 -24.01 -30.50 2.45
CA TYR A 16 -22.72 -30.52 1.79
C TYR A 16 -22.70 -29.67 0.49
N ILE A 17 -23.74 -29.83 -0.35
CA ILE A 17 -23.85 -29.01 -1.59
C ILE A 17 -24.00 -27.52 -1.29
N ILE A 18 -24.79 -27.19 -0.25
CA ILE A 18 -24.92 -25.77 0.17
C ILE A 18 -23.57 -25.20 0.60
N ILE A 19 -22.79 -25.92 1.40
CA ILE A 19 -21.47 -25.50 1.85
C ILE A 19 -20.53 -25.27 0.65
N LEU A 20 -20.51 -26.22 -0.31
CA LEU A 20 -19.70 -26.10 -1.52
C LEU A 20 -20.15 -24.90 -2.38
N GLY A 21 -21.46 -24.71 -2.52
CA GLY A 21 -22.01 -23.57 -3.27
C GLY A 21 -21.61 -22.22 -2.66
N LEU A 22 -21.72 -22.09 -1.33
CA LEU A 22 -21.32 -20.88 -0.62
C LEU A 22 -19.79 -20.63 -0.73
N LYS A 23 -18.99 -21.69 -0.67
CA LYS A 23 -17.55 -21.59 -0.87
C LYS A 23 -17.21 -21.09 -2.28
N LEU A 24 -17.84 -21.66 -3.31
CA LEU A 24 -17.64 -21.25 -4.69
C LEU A 24 -18.05 -19.79 -4.95
N VAL A 25 -19.18 -19.36 -4.39
CA VAL A 25 -19.65 -17.97 -4.48
C VAL A 25 -18.61 -17.04 -3.86
N ARG A 26 -18.09 -17.38 -2.68
CA ARG A 26 -17.07 -16.57 -2.00
C ARG A 26 -15.78 -16.46 -2.83
N GLU A 27 -15.22 -17.59 -3.28
CA GLU A 27 -14.02 -17.63 -4.09
C GLU A 27 -14.18 -16.81 -5.40
N SER A 28 -15.35 -16.92 -6.05
CA SER A 28 -15.63 -16.12 -7.25
C SER A 28 -15.80 -14.64 -6.94
N SER A 29 -16.38 -14.29 -5.80
CA SER A 29 -16.54 -12.89 -5.38
C SER A 29 -15.19 -12.27 -5.02
N ASP A 30 -14.34 -12.98 -4.30
CA ASP A 30 -13.00 -12.50 -3.92
C ASP A 30 -12.17 -12.18 -5.16
N THR A 31 -12.22 -13.01 -6.20
CA THR A 31 -11.55 -12.76 -7.49
C THR A 31 -12.10 -11.52 -8.21
N LEU A 32 -13.40 -11.24 -8.13
CA LEU A 32 -14.02 -10.07 -8.79
C LEU A 32 -13.79 -8.76 -8.03
N LEU A 33 -13.70 -8.84 -6.71
CA LEU A 33 -13.51 -7.67 -5.83
C LEU A 33 -12.04 -7.27 -5.66
N GLY A 34 -11.11 -8.14 -6.04
CA GLY A 34 -9.70 -8.00 -5.79
C GLY A 34 -9.32 -8.64 -4.44
N GLU A 35 -8.59 -9.74 -4.50
CA GLU A 35 -8.09 -10.42 -3.31
C GLU A 35 -6.91 -9.63 -2.72
N ALA A 36 -6.94 -9.44 -1.39
CA ALA A 36 -5.82 -8.82 -0.69
C ALA A 36 -4.59 -9.75 -0.77
N PRO A 37 -3.44 -9.26 -1.24
CA PRO A 37 -2.24 -10.06 -1.36
C PRO A 37 -1.66 -10.40 0.00
N ASP A 38 -0.76 -11.40 0.03
CA ASP A 38 0.03 -11.72 1.21
C ASP A 38 0.87 -10.51 1.65
N GLY A 39 0.88 -10.22 2.95
CA GLY A 39 1.68 -9.15 3.53
C GLY A 39 3.18 -9.26 3.22
N ALA A 40 3.71 -10.48 3.05
CA ALA A 40 5.09 -10.71 2.63
C ALA A 40 5.35 -10.17 1.22
N LEU A 41 4.41 -10.37 0.29
CA LEU A 41 4.51 -9.82 -1.07
C LEU A 41 4.47 -8.29 -1.07
N VAL A 42 3.58 -7.69 -0.28
CA VAL A 42 3.48 -6.22 -0.15
C VAL A 42 4.80 -5.64 0.37
N SER A 43 5.38 -6.26 1.41
CA SER A 43 6.66 -5.83 1.98
C SER A 43 7.83 -6.00 0.98
N ASP A 44 7.84 -7.07 0.20
CA ASP A 44 8.86 -7.30 -0.84
C ASP A 44 8.78 -6.25 -1.95
N ILE A 45 7.58 -5.92 -2.43
CA ILE A 45 7.36 -4.87 -3.43
C ILE A 45 7.87 -3.52 -2.90
N ALA A 46 7.45 -3.10 -1.70
CA ALA A 46 7.86 -1.85 -1.11
C ALA A 46 9.39 -1.76 -0.92
N SER A 47 10.01 -2.83 -0.41
CA SER A 47 11.46 -2.90 -0.21
C SER A 47 12.22 -2.83 -1.54
N SER A 48 11.70 -3.49 -2.58
CA SER A 48 12.30 -3.48 -3.91
C SER A 48 12.26 -2.08 -4.51
N ILE A 49 11.11 -1.41 -4.47
CA ILE A 49 10.97 -0.02 -4.98
C ILE A 49 11.92 0.92 -4.23
N SER A 50 11.99 0.80 -2.91
CA SER A 50 12.89 1.61 -2.07
C SER A 50 14.38 1.44 -2.38
N SER A 51 14.77 0.35 -3.07
CA SER A 51 16.16 0.06 -3.42
C SER A 51 16.63 0.75 -4.70
N TYR A 52 15.73 1.31 -5.50
CA TYR A 52 16.10 2.01 -6.73
C TYR A 52 16.72 3.38 -6.44
N GLU A 53 17.68 3.76 -7.27
CA GLU A 53 18.34 5.05 -7.20
C GLU A 53 17.33 6.19 -7.44
N GLY A 54 17.38 7.24 -6.60
CA GLY A 54 16.50 8.41 -6.68
C GLY A 54 15.16 8.24 -5.98
N VAL A 55 14.86 7.06 -5.42
CA VAL A 55 13.71 6.85 -4.54
C VAL A 55 14.09 7.27 -3.12
N LEU A 56 13.41 8.29 -2.59
CA LEU A 56 13.63 8.81 -1.24
C LEU A 56 12.71 8.16 -0.21
N GLY A 57 11.51 7.79 -0.61
CA GLY A 57 10.51 7.15 0.23
C GLY A 57 9.45 6.45 -0.59
N VAL A 58 8.74 5.50 0.05
CA VAL A 58 7.66 4.72 -0.56
C VAL A 58 6.51 4.65 0.44
N HIS A 59 5.30 5.02 0.00
CA HIS A 59 4.10 4.96 0.83
C HIS A 59 2.85 4.68 -0.01
N ASP A 60 1.72 4.46 0.66
CA ASP A 60 0.41 4.21 0.04
C ASP A 60 0.42 3.10 -1.03
N LEU A 61 1.24 2.05 -0.78
CA LEU A 61 1.26 0.88 -1.66
C LEU A 61 -0.04 0.09 -1.53
N VAL A 62 -0.77 0.02 -2.63
CA VAL A 62 -1.98 -0.78 -2.78
C VAL A 62 -1.74 -1.85 -3.84
N VAL A 63 -2.00 -3.11 -3.50
CA VAL A 63 -1.82 -4.25 -4.41
C VAL A 63 -3.14 -4.99 -4.56
N HIS A 64 -3.53 -5.29 -5.78
CA HIS A 64 -4.73 -6.04 -6.12
C HIS A 64 -4.39 -7.28 -6.94
N SER A 65 -5.01 -8.40 -6.60
CA SER A 65 -4.99 -9.63 -7.39
C SER A 65 -6.38 -9.88 -7.97
N TYR A 66 -6.47 -10.04 -9.30
CA TYR A 66 -7.71 -10.37 -10.01
C TYR A 66 -7.69 -11.79 -10.56
N GLY A 67 -7.14 -12.74 -9.78
CA GLY A 67 -7.05 -14.14 -10.16
C GLY A 67 -5.69 -14.55 -10.72
N THR A 68 -5.64 -15.62 -11.49
CA THR A 68 -4.39 -16.25 -11.91
C THR A 68 -3.51 -15.34 -12.76
N GLY A 69 -2.52 -14.72 -12.13
CA GLY A 69 -1.38 -14.09 -12.82
C GLY A 69 -1.51 -12.61 -13.14
N ALA A 70 -2.60 -11.93 -12.72
CA ALA A 70 -2.74 -10.48 -12.93
C ALA A 70 -2.61 -9.72 -11.61
N LEU A 71 -1.42 -9.24 -11.30
CA LEU A 71 -1.14 -8.36 -10.16
C LEU A 71 -1.05 -6.91 -10.64
N TYR A 72 -1.79 -6.04 -9.96
CA TYR A 72 -1.76 -4.60 -10.17
C TYR A 72 -1.37 -3.92 -8.88
N ALA A 73 -0.44 -2.98 -8.96
CA ALA A 73 0.00 -2.21 -7.82
C ALA A 73 0.01 -0.72 -8.14
N THR A 74 -0.39 0.09 -7.17
CA THR A 74 -0.22 1.54 -7.20
C THR A 74 0.56 1.95 -5.97
N VAL A 75 1.45 2.92 -6.10
CA VAL A 75 2.35 3.34 -5.03
C VAL A 75 2.71 4.80 -5.19
N HIS A 76 2.90 5.48 -4.06
CA HIS A 76 3.50 6.80 -4.03
C HIS A 76 5.00 6.69 -3.77
N VAL A 77 5.80 7.41 -4.54
CA VAL A 77 7.26 7.42 -4.43
C VAL A 77 7.75 8.85 -4.25
N GLU A 78 8.41 9.10 -3.13
CA GLU A 78 9.06 10.39 -2.87
C GLU A 78 10.33 10.51 -3.72
N VAL A 79 10.45 11.64 -4.43
CA VAL A 79 11.57 11.96 -5.32
C VAL A 79 12.10 13.38 -5.03
N ASP A 80 13.33 13.68 -5.42
CA ASP A 80 13.89 15.04 -5.23
C ASP A 80 13.22 16.05 -6.16
N SER A 81 12.62 17.09 -5.60
CA SER A 81 11.97 18.17 -6.36
C SER A 81 12.93 19.02 -7.19
N ASP A 82 14.21 18.99 -6.88
CA ASP A 82 15.26 19.78 -7.58
C ASP A 82 15.87 19.00 -8.77
N GLU A 83 15.53 17.72 -8.91
CA GLU A 83 15.96 16.91 -10.06
C GLU A 83 15.16 17.28 -11.32
N ASP A 84 15.77 17.09 -12.48
CA ASP A 84 15.12 17.29 -13.78
C ASP A 84 13.93 16.32 -13.92
N VAL A 85 12.75 16.88 -14.19
CA VAL A 85 11.50 16.09 -14.24
C VAL A 85 11.52 15.01 -15.32
N LEU A 86 12.23 15.21 -16.45
CA LEU A 86 12.33 14.21 -17.50
C LEU A 86 13.23 13.06 -17.08
N LEU A 87 14.29 13.34 -16.33
CA LEU A 87 15.18 12.31 -15.80
C LEU A 87 14.48 11.48 -14.72
N THR A 88 13.75 12.16 -13.83
CA THR A 88 12.96 11.48 -12.80
C THR A 88 11.87 10.60 -13.43
N HIS A 89 11.16 11.10 -14.44
CA HIS A 89 10.14 10.36 -15.16
C HIS A 89 10.72 9.11 -15.86
N ASP A 90 11.84 9.24 -16.56
CA ASP A 90 12.52 8.11 -17.22
C ASP A 90 12.91 7.02 -16.21
N ARG A 91 13.35 7.42 -15.02
CA ARG A 91 13.67 6.49 -13.93
C ARG A 91 12.42 5.75 -13.43
N ILE A 92 11.30 6.45 -13.26
CA ILE A 92 10.02 5.84 -12.87
C ILE A 92 9.53 4.86 -13.93
N ASP A 93 9.56 5.24 -15.20
CA ASP A 93 9.16 4.34 -16.30
C ASP A 93 10.01 3.06 -16.32
N ASN A 94 11.31 3.18 -16.04
CA ASN A 94 12.20 2.02 -15.95
C ASN A 94 11.85 1.10 -14.76
N ILE A 95 11.45 1.66 -13.61
CA ILE A 95 10.99 0.86 -12.47
C ILE A 95 9.69 0.13 -12.82
N GLU A 96 8.71 0.82 -13.42
CA GLU A 96 7.44 0.22 -13.83
C GLU A 96 7.66 -0.90 -14.86
N ALA A 97 8.53 -0.68 -15.84
CA ALA A 97 8.89 -1.67 -16.85
C ALA A 97 9.59 -2.90 -16.23
N ASP A 98 10.53 -2.69 -15.30
CA ASP A 98 11.22 -3.79 -14.61
C ASP A 98 10.25 -4.66 -13.80
N PHE A 99 9.30 -4.04 -13.10
CA PHE A 99 8.28 -4.77 -12.35
C PHE A 99 7.36 -5.59 -13.27
N LEU A 100 6.99 -5.05 -14.43
CA LEU A 100 6.19 -5.78 -15.41
C LEU A 100 6.95 -6.94 -16.04
N GLU A 101 8.19 -6.71 -16.49
CA GLU A 101 8.98 -7.70 -17.22
C GLU A 101 9.50 -8.83 -16.31
N ASN A 102 9.99 -8.50 -15.12
CA ASN A 102 10.67 -9.45 -14.26
C ASN A 102 9.78 -10.05 -13.16
N ARG A 103 8.66 -9.40 -12.82
CA ARG A 103 7.76 -9.84 -11.75
C ARG A 103 6.32 -10.07 -12.21
N GLY A 104 5.94 -9.66 -13.42
CA GLY A 104 4.56 -9.74 -13.93
C GLY A 104 3.58 -8.86 -13.15
N ILE A 105 4.07 -7.78 -12.53
CA ILE A 105 3.27 -6.83 -11.76
C ILE A 105 3.06 -5.56 -12.58
N HIS A 106 1.81 -5.22 -12.85
CA HIS A 106 1.46 -3.92 -13.44
C HIS A 106 1.55 -2.85 -12.35
N LEU A 107 2.70 -2.20 -12.26
CA LEU A 107 2.97 -1.14 -11.30
C LEU A 107 2.63 0.22 -11.90
N VAL A 108 1.99 1.08 -11.12
CA VAL A 108 1.78 2.52 -11.43
C VAL A 108 2.32 3.33 -10.28
N ILE A 109 3.26 4.22 -10.58
CA ILE A 109 3.94 5.06 -9.59
C ILE A 109 3.44 6.49 -9.68
N HIS A 110 2.94 7.03 -8.57
CA HIS A 110 2.72 8.45 -8.38
C HIS A 110 3.95 9.08 -7.77
N MET A 111 4.51 10.10 -8.45
CA MET A 111 5.69 10.82 -7.95
C MET A 111 5.29 11.92 -6.99
N ASP A 112 5.84 11.89 -5.77
CA ASP A 112 5.69 12.92 -4.75
C ASP A 112 7.00 13.71 -4.60
N PRO A 113 7.09 14.93 -5.14
CA PRO A 113 8.32 15.72 -5.07
C PRO A 113 8.56 16.26 -3.66
N VAL A 114 9.74 15.95 -3.10
CA VAL A 114 10.22 16.40 -1.79
C VAL A 114 11.31 17.45 -1.96
N CYS A 115 11.12 18.63 -1.39
CA CYS A 115 12.14 19.68 -1.40
C CYS A 115 13.25 19.36 -0.39
N LEU A 116 14.45 19.08 -0.88
CA LEU A 116 15.64 18.82 -0.04
C LEU A 116 16.54 20.04 0.11
N SER A 117 16.46 21.03 -0.77
CA SER A 117 17.32 22.22 -0.79
C SER A 117 16.90 23.29 0.21
N ASP A 118 15.63 23.35 0.62
CA ASP A 118 15.17 24.33 1.62
C ASP A 118 15.46 23.85 3.04
N ALA A 119 16.48 24.47 3.67
CA ALA A 119 16.91 24.13 5.01
C ALA A 119 15.80 24.28 6.06
N GLN A 120 14.92 25.28 5.93
CA GLN A 120 13.83 25.49 6.88
C GLN A 120 12.76 24.42 6.75
N THR A 121 12.35 24.07 5.53
CA THR A 121 11.42 22.98 5.27
C THR A 121 11.97 21.65 5.78
N ASN A 122 13.25 21.37 5.56
CA ASN A 122 13.92 20.16 6.06
C ASN A 122 13.95 20.09 7.59
N GLU A 123 14.27 21.19 8.27
CA GLU A 123 14.28 21.24 9.74
C GLU A 123 12.88 20.94 10.30
N MET A 124 11.84 21.53 9.70
CA MET A 124 10.46 21.29 10.11
C MET A 124 10.03 19.85 9.84
N ARG A 125 10.39 19.28 8.68
CA ARG A 125 10.14 17.88 8.34
C ARG A 125 10.77 16.93 9.36
N ILE A 126 12.04 17.13 9.69
CA ILE A 126 12.74 16.31 10.69
C ILE A 126 12.07 16.44 12.06
N THR A 127 11.66 17.64 12.43
CA THR A 127 11.00 17.89 13.73
C THR A 127 9.63 17.22 13.80
N ALA A 128 8.80 17.35 12.77
CA ALA A 128 7.51 16.68 12.67
C ALA A 128 7.68 15.16 12.68
N GLY A 129 8.64 14.62 11.92
CA GLY A 129 8.95 13.19 11.90
C GLY A 129 9.35 12.62 13.26
N LYS A 130 10.13 13.38 14.06
CA LYS A 130 10.48 12.98 15.44
C LYS A 130 9.23 12.91 16.32
N ILE A 131 8.32 13.87 16.21
CA ILE A 131 7.07 13.91 16.98
C ILE A 131 6.21 12.69 16.62
N VAL A 132 6.06 12.41 15.33
CA VAL A 132 5.30 11.25 14.84
C VAL A 132 5.93 9.94 15.32
N ALA A 133 7.25 9.81 15.26
CA ALA A 133 7.96 8.63 15.74
C ALA A 133 7.82 8.44 17.28
N GLU A 134 7.76 9.53 18.06
CA GLU A 134 7.47 9.44 19.49
C GLU A 134 6.04 9.01 19.77
N LEU A 135 5.07 9.49 18.98
CA LEU A 135 3.68 9.06 19.05
C LEU A 135 3.53 7.57 18.72
N ALA A 136 4.20 7.09 17.68
CA ALA A 136 4.24 5.68 17.31
C ALA A 136 4.75 4.81 18.47
N LYS A 137 5.84 5.22 19.12
CA LYS A 137 6.37 4.52 20.30
C LYS A 137 5.40 4.51 21.48
N LYS A 138 4.71 5.62 21.74
CA LYS A 138 3.76 5.73 22.86
C LYS A 138 2.49 4.91 22.63
N SER A 139 1.99 4.90 21.40
CA SER A 139 0.79 4.14 21.02
C SER A 139 1.04 2.64 20.86
N GLY A 140 2.30 2.24 20.65
CA GLY A 140 2.67 0.87 20.30
C GLY A 140 2.17 0.44 18.92
N SER A 141 1.79 1.41 18.08
CA SER A 141 1.26 1.20 16.73
C SER A 141 2.21 1.80 15.69
N GLU A 142 2.15 1.28 14.49
CA GLU A 142 2.87 1.86 13.37
C GLU A 142 2.20 3.18 12.97
N ILE A 143 2.95 4.28 13.05
CA ILE A 143 2.54 5.60 12.59
C ILE A 143 3.68 6.17 11.77
N THR A 144 3.40 6.53 10.52
CA THR A 144 4.39 7.09 9.59
C THR A 144 3.90 8.42 9.03
N MET A 145 4.82 9.27 8.59
CA MET A 145 4.54 10.59 8.02
C MET A 145 5.08 10.65 6.59
N HIS A 146 4.25 11.12 5.67
CA HIS A 146 4.55 11.19 4.23
C HIS A 146 4.12 12.54 3.65
N ASP A 147 4.57 12.84 2.43
CA ASP A 147 4.21 14.03 1.64
C ASP A 147 4.33 15.36 2.41
N PHE A 148 5.45 15.54 3.14
CA PHE A 148 5.66 16.74 3.94
C PHE A 148 5.96 17.96 3.06
N ARG A 149 5.12 18.97 3.17
CA ARG A 149 5.25 20.26 2.47
C ARG A 149 5.11 21.42 3.44
N MET A 150 5.84 22.50 3.19
CA MET A 150 5.71 23.75 3.94
C MET A 150 5.38 24.91 3.02
N VAL A 151 4.34 25.65 3.34
CA VAL A 151 3.96 26.90 2.68
C VAL A 151 4.31 28.05 3.60
N GLN A 152 5.33 28.81 3.24
CA GLN A 152 5.81 29.95 4.02
C GLN A 152 4.95 31.19 3.76
N GLY A 153 4.51 31.85 4.82
CA GLY A 153 3.79 33.13 4.78
C GLY A 153 4.51 34.19 5.63
N PRO A 154 4.17 35.48 5.45
CA PRO A 154 4.84 36.57 6.15
C PRO A 154 4.58 36.59 7.67
N THR A 155 3.55 35.96 8.16
CA THR A 155 3.15 35.94 9.59
C THR A 155 3.12 34.53 10.18
N HIS A 156 2.93 33.51 9.36
CA HIS A 156 2.88 32.09 9.77
C HIS A 156 3.22 31.18 8.59
N SER A 157 3.64 29.97 8.89
CA SER A 157 3.86 28.91 7.90
C SER A 157 2.86 27.79 8.11
N ASN A 158 2.34 27.21 7.03
CA ASN A 158 1.50 26.03 7.06
C ASN A 158 2.37 24.79 6.80
N LEU A 159 2.24 23.79 7.65
CA LEU A 159 2.81 22.47 7.45
C LEU A 159 1.71 21.54 6.97
N ILE A 160 1.92 20.87 5.87
CA ILE A 160 0.98 19.95 5.24
C ILE A 160 1.71 18.61 5.14
N PHE A 161 1.12 17.55 5.67
CA PHE A 161 1.68 16.21 5.59
C PHE A 161 0.60 15.17 5.86
N ASP A 162 0.80 13.97 5.34
CA ASP A 162 -0.06 12.83 5.59
C ASP A 162 0.48 11.98 6.72
N VAL A 163 -0.42 11.39 7.50
CA VAL A 163 -0.09 10.47 8.59
C VAL A 163 -0.81 9.16 8.35
N ALA A 164 -0.05 8.12 8.02
CA ALA A 164 -0.57 6.76 7.95
C ALA A 164 -0.53 6.11 9.34
N VAL A 165 -1.65 5.52 9.73
CA VAL A 165 -1.84 4.92 11.06
C VAL A 165 -2.30 3.47 10.89
N GLY A 166 -1.62 2.54 11.54
CA GLY A 166 -2.02 1.13 11.55
C GLY A 166 -3.45 0.95 12.08
N LEU A 167 -4.20 0.01 11.51
CA LEU A 167 -5.61 -0.25 11.87
C LEU A 167 -5.81 -0.61 13.35
N ASP A 168 -4.75 -1.08 14.02
CA ASP A 168 -4.77 -1.45 15.43
C ASP A 168 -4.50 -0.26 16.38
N CYS A 169 -4.28 0.93 15.83
CA CYS A 169 -3.95 2.10 16.62
C CYS A 169 -5.16 2.60 17.42
N LYS A 170 -5.02 2.56 18.74
CA LYS A 170 -5.98 3.16 19.68
C LYS A 170 -5.47 4.55 20.06
N LEU A 171 -5.76 5.54 19.25
CA LEU A 171 -5.61 6.94 19.64
C LEU A 171 -6.75 7.28 20.62
N SER A 172 -6.42 7.45 21.88
CA SER A 172 -7.32 7.90 22.96
C SER A 172 -7.22 9.40 23.14
#